data_8b1fb7fbb9128528735a1d1dc438b775
#
_entry.id   8b1fb7fbb9128528735a1d1dc438b775
#
_cell.length_a   1.000
_cell.length_b   1.000
_cell.length_c   1.000
_cell.angle_alpha   90.00
_cell.angle_beta   90.00
_cell.angle_gamma   90.00
#
_symmetry.space_group_name_H-M   'P 1'
#
loop_
_entity.id
_entity.type
_entity.pdbx_description
1 polymer ?
#
loop_
_entity_poly.entity_id
_entity_poly.type
_entity_poly.pdbx_seq_one_letter_code
_entity_poly.pdbx_strand_id
1 'polypeptide(L)'
;MLPSLTGNNSASVVSQAMQPSGTLTRMFEDLKSKDKAVRNHAGKELGNFVSYMLSELKGERLQLFTNELNRRVIELSHSTLSASKLGGITAIDHFIGLESEDNSARLYRFYQYLKPNLPCSDPQVMMAAARVLGRVSKHGGHSLGDQFVEFEVQRALDFLQGERNENGRYAAVLIIKEMARNVPYLFH
;
A
#
# COMPACT_ATOMS: atom_id res chain seq x y z
N MET A 1 39.81 23.89 19.52
CA MET A 1 38.73 23.24 20.27
C MET A 1 37.44 23.54 19.52
N LEU A 2 36.94 22.58 18.73
CA LEU A 2 35.65 22.65 18.06
C LEU A 2 34.64 21.85 18.88
N PRO A 3 33.41 22.34 19.14
CA PRO A 3 32.40 21.55 19.84
C PRO A 3 31.78 20.53 18.91
N SER A 4 31.80 19.29 19.32
CA SER A 4 31.11 18.16 18.71
C SER A 4 29.57 18.33 18.83
N LEU A 5 28.92 18.73 17.76
CA LEU A 5 27.47 18.73 17.62
C LEU A 5 27.06 17.53 16.75
N THR A 6 26.99 16.36 17.34
CA THR A 6 26.35 15.21 16.71
C THR A 6 25.87 14.24 17.79
N GLY A 7 24.57 14.03 17.88
CA GLY A 7 24.05 12.87 18.59
C GLY A 7 22.66 12.93 19.21
N ASN A 8 22.04 14.11 19.40
CA ASN A 8 20.80 14.17 20.19
C ASN A 8 19.51 14.50 19.41
N ASN A 9 19.56 14.88 18.14
CA ASN A 9 18.36 15.29 17.41
C ASN A 9 17.56 14.12 16.80
N SER A 10 18.23 13.06 16.36
CA SER A 10 17.54 11.92 15.73
C SER A 10 16.67 11.13 16.72
N ALA A 11 17.17 10.91 17.94
CA ALA A 11 16.42 10.18 18.97
C ALA A 11 15.16 10.93 19.43
N SER A 12 15.20 12.27 19.48
CA SER A 12 14.05 13.10 19.86
C SER A 12 12.97 13.13 18.79
N VAL A 13 13.36 13.19 17.50
CA VAL A 13 12.43 13.17 16.36
C VAL A 13 11.72 11.82 16.27
N VAL A 14 12.44 10.72 16.45
CA VAL A 14 11.89 9.36 16.48
C VAL A 14 10.92 9.18 17.63
N SER A 15 11.25 9.66 18.82
CA SER A 15 10.38 9.58 20.00
C SER A 15 9.11 10.41 19.84
N GLN A 16 9.18 11.60 19.22
CA GLN A 16 8.03 12.43 18.92
C GLN A 16 7.16 11.87 17.81
N ALA A 17 7.75 11.23 16.80
CA ALA A 17 7.02 10.61 15.69
C ALA A 17 6.20 9.38 16.11
N MET A 18 6.61 8.68 17.18
CA MET A 18 5.90 7.54 17.74
C MET A 18 4.81 7.92 18.74
N GLN A 19 4.71 9.19 19.15
CA GLN A 19 3.63 9.65 20.01
C GLN A 19 2.31 9.82 19.24
N PRO A 20 1.13 9.46 19.82
CA PRO A 20 -0.17 9.46 19.13
C PRO A 20 -0.62 10.83 18.59
N SER A 21 -0.01 11.92 19.02
CA SER A 21 -0.35 13.30 18.68
C SER A 21 0.52 13.96 17.61
N GLY A 22 1.34 13.18 16.89
CA GLY A 22 2.36 13.72 16.00
C GLY A 22 1.99 13.76 14.52
N THR A 23 2.97 14.11 13.72
CA THR A 23 2.95 14.23 12.24
C THR A 23 2.36 12.99 11.55
N LEU A 24 2.67 11.79 12.04
CA LEU A 24 2.12 10.54 11.49
C LEU A 24 0.59 10.48 11.58
N THR A 25 0.03 10.86 12.74
CA THR A 25 -1.44 10.88 12.94
C THR A 25 -2.12 11.85 11.98
N ARG A 26 -1.58 13.06 11.80
CA ARG A 26 -2.09 14.03 10.83
C ARG A 26 -2.13 13.45 9.41
N MET A 27 -1.03 12.86 8.95
CA MET A 27 -0.97 12.26 7.60
C MET A 27 -2.04 11.17 7.41
N PHE A 28 -2.28 10.34 8.41
CA PHE A 28 -3.33 9.31 8.35
C PHE A 28 -4.75 9.90 8.40
N GLU A 29 -4.97 11.04 9.08
CA GLU A 29 -6.25 11.74 9.01
C GLU A 29 -6.47 12.38 7.63
N ASP A 30 -5.44 13.00 7.04
CA ASP A 30 -5.52 13.58 5.70
C ASP A 30 -5.77 12.51 4.61
N LEU A 31 -5.29 11.28 4.81
CA LEU A 31 -5.61 10.14 3.94
C LEU A 31 -7.10 9.76 3.93
N LYS A 32 -7.87 10.12 4.98
CA LYS A 32 -9.33 9.89 5.04
C LYS A 32 -10.13 10.96 4.28
N SER A 33 -9.48 11.97 3.74
CA SER A 33 -10.15 13.06 3.03
C SER A 33 -10.95 12.56 1.83
N LYS A 34 -12.11 13.17 1.57
CA LYS A 34 -12.88 12.96 0.34
C LYS A 34 -12.17 13.57 -0.88
N ASP A 35 -11.33 14.59 -0.66
CA ASP A 35 -10.56 15.23 -1.72
C ASP A 35 -9.36 14.35 -2.11
N LYS A 36 -9.31 13.99 -3.40
CA LYS A 36 -8.22 13.18 -3.98
C LYS A 36 -6.87 13.89 -3.89
N ALA A 37 -6.83 15.23 -4.05
CA ALA A 37 -5.57 15.99 -4.01
C ALA A 37 -4.97 15.94 -2.60
N VAL A 38 -5.81 16.09 -1.57
CA VAL A 38 -5.40 15.98 -0.15
C VAL A 38 -4.87 14.57 0.14
N ARG A 39 -5.60 13.51 -0.28
CA ARG A 39 -5.13 12.12 -0.10
C ARG A 39 -3.80 11.86 -0.78
N ASN A 40 -3.62 12.33 -2.03
CA ASN A 40 -2.37 12.14 -2.77
C ASN A 40 -1.20 12.88 -2.12
N HIS A 41 -1.44 14.10 -1.63
CA HIS A 41 -0.43 14.87 -0.90
C HIS A 41 -0.01 14.15 0.37
N ALA A 42 -0.99 13.73 1.18
CA ALA A 42 -0.75 12.96 2.41
C ALA A 42 -0.02 11.64 2.14
N GLY A 43 -0.38 10.93 1.08
CA GLY A 43 0.30 9.70 0.66
C GLY A 43 1.77 9.93 0.32
N LYS A 44 2.07 11.02 -0.40
CA LYS A 44 3.45 11.40 -0.75
C LYS A 44 4.25 11.79 0.48
N GLU A 45 3.69 12.63 1.37
CA GLU A 45 4.33 13.01 2.64
C GLU A 45 4.61 11.78 3.49
N LEU A 46 3.63 10.88 3.61
CA LEU A 46 3.76 9.65 4.37
C LEU A 46 4.83 8.72 3.76
N GLY A 47 4.88 8.58 2.43
CA GLY A 47 5.91 7.81 1.74
C GLY A 47 7.31 8.33 2.03
N ASN A 48 7.52 9.64 1.97
CA ASN A 48 8.80 10.27 2.30
C ASN A 48 9.17 10.07 3.78
N PHE A 49 8.20 10.23 4.69
CA PHE A 49 8.40 10.00 6.11
C PHE A 49 8.77 8.54 6.41
N VAL A 50 8.07 7.58 5.82
CA VAL A 50 8.37 6.15 5.99
C VAL A 50 9.74 5.81 5.43
N SER A 51 10.12 6.33 4.26
CA SER A 51 11.46 6.15 3.68
C SER A 51 12.56 6.62 4.64
N TYR A 52 12.39 7.80 5.23
CA TYR A 52 13.31 8.33 6.24
C TYR A 52 13.37 7.42 7.48
N MET A 53 12.23 7.00 8.01
CA MET A 53 12.18 6.15 9.20
C MET A 53 12.82 4.77 8.95
N LEU A 54 12.65 4.19 7.75
CA LEU A 54 13.29 2.93 7.38
C LEU A 54 14.83 3.04 7.33
N SER A 55 15.38 4.20 6.99
CA SER A 55 16.83 4.45 7.00
C SER A 55 17.40 4.63 8.42
N GLU A 56 16.62 5.28 9.30
CA GLU A 56 17.08 5.66 10.66
C GLU A 56 16.85 4.57 11.71
N LEU A 57 15.74 3.83 11.61
CA LEU A 57 15.37 2.84 12.62
C LEU A 57 16.03 1.49 12.35
N LYS A 58 16.41 0.80 13.44
CA LYS A 58 17.00 -0.55 13.41
C LYS A 58 16.38 -1.43 14.50
N GLY A 59 16.47 -2.74 14.29
CA GLY A 59 16.08 -3.75 15.27
C GLY A 59 14.63 -3.59 15.75
N GLU A 60 14.42 -3.68 17.05
CA GLU A 60 13.08 -3.64 17.68
C GLU A 60 12.31 -2.35 17.35
N ARG A 61 12.98 -1.20 17.29
CA ARG A 61 12.32 0.07 16.96
C ARG A 61 11.77 0.09 15.55
N LEU A 62 12.50 -0.47 14.59
CA LEU A 62 12.04 -0.62 13.22
C LEU A 62 10.81 -1.55 13.16
N GLN A 63 10.84 -2.65 13.90
CA GLN A 63 9.73 -3.60 13.95
C GLN A 63 8.46 -2.96 14.55
N LEU A 64 8.58 -2.25 15.67
CA LEU A 64 7.45 -1.54 16.29
C LEU A 64 6.85 -0.50 15.35
N PHE A 65 7.69 0.31 14.70
CA PHE A 65 7.24 1.29 13.71
C PHE A 65 6.52 0.64 12.53
N THR A 66 7.08 -0.43 11.97
CA THR A 66 6.50 -1.16 10.84
C THR A 66 5.17 -1.80 11.21
N ASN A 67 5.05 -2.36 12.42
CA ASN A 67 3.82 -2.96 12.92
C ASN A 67 2.71 -1.89 13.06
N GLU A 68 3.02 -0.74 13.63
CA GLU A 68 2.05 0.36 13.77
C GLU A 68 1.63 0.92 12.41
N LEU A 69 2.57 1.09 11.49
CA LEU A 69 2.30 1.50 10.11
C LEU A 69 1.34 0.53 9.42
N ASN A 70 1.63 -0.77 9.47
CA ASN A 70 0.80 -1.82 8.88
C ASN A 70 -0.60 -1.84 9.49
N ARG A 71 -0.72 -1.70 10.82
CA ARG A 71 -2.01 -1.64 11.52
C ARG A 71 -2.87 -0.49 10.99
N ARG A 72 -2.31 0.70 10.86
CA ARG A 72 -3.04 1.89 10.35
C ARG A 72 -3.43 1.74 8.88
N VAL A 73 -2.56 1.19 8.05
CA VAL A 73 -2.85 0.96 6.62
C VAL A 73 -3.97 -0.06 6.45
N ILE A 74 -3.96 -1.17 7.21
CA ILE A 74 -5.03 -2.17 7.13
C ILE A 74 -6.36 -1.62 7.63
N GLU A 75 -6.36 -0.83 8.71
CA GLU A 75 -7.56 -0.15 9.22
C GLU A 75 -8.21 0.75 8.16
N LEU A 76 -7.42 1.53 7.42
CA LEU A 76 -7.93 2.34 6.32
C LEU A 76 -8.44 1.47 5.18
N SER A 77 -7.64 0.51 4.72
CA SER A 77 -7.96 -0.33 3.56
C SER A 77 -9.21 -1.18 3.78
N HIS A 78 -9.50 -1.57 5.02
CA HIS A 78 -10.66 -2.38 5.40
C HIS A 78 -11.82 -1.56 6.00
N SER A 79 -11.73 -0.24 5.97
CA SER A 79 -12.80 0.66 6.42
C SER A 79 -14.10 0.43 5.64
N THR A 80 -15.24 0.74 6.23
CA THR A 80 -16.54 0.78 5.53
C THR A 80 -16.69 2.01 4.63
N LEU A 81 -15.89 3.06 4.87
CA LEU A 81 -15.95 4.33 4.15
C LEU A 81 -15.04 4.32 2.92
N SER A 82 -15.58 4.58 1.73
CA SER A 82 -14.83 4.63 0.47
C SER A 82 -13.63 5.59 0.52
N ALA A 83 -13.79 6.77 1.13
CA ALA A 83 -12.69 7.74 1.27
C ALA A 83 -11.51 7.16 2.06
N SER A 84 -11.78 6.46 3.17
CA SER A 84 -10.75 5.79 3.98
C SER A 84 -10.10 4.65 3.22
N LYS A 85 -10.88 3.80 2.51
CA LYS A 85 -10.35 2.75 1.63
C LYS A 85 -9.39 3.31 0.59
N LEU A 86 -9.80 4.38 -0.11
CA LEU A 86 -8.95 5.09 -1.07
C LEU A 86 -7.69 5.64 -0.42
N GLY A 87 -7.77 6.13 0.82
CA GLY A 87 -6.61 6.56 1.61
C GLY A 87 -5.62 5.44 1.88
N GLY A 88 -6.10 4.28 2.35
CA GLY A 88 -5.26 3.09 2.55
C GLY A 88 -4.59 2.62 1.26
N ILE A 89 -5.36 2.56 0.16
CA ILE A 89 -4.84 2.20 -1.16
C ILE A 89 -3.80 3.23 -1.65
N THR A 90 -4.02 4.53 -1.41
CA THR A 90 -3.07 5.59 -1.74
C THR A 90 -1.77 5.43 -0.94
N ALA A 91 -1.85 5.13 0.36
CA ALA A 91 -0.65 4.86 1.17
C ALA A 91 0.15 3.68 0.62
N ILE A 92 -0.50 2.55 0.31
CA ILE A 92 0.14 1.38 -0.30
C ILE A 92 0.82 1.76 -1.62
N ASP A 93 0.17 2.56 -2.47
CA ASP A 93 0.71 3.00 -3.76
C ASP A 93 2.05 3.74 -3.61
N HIS A 94 2.20 4.55 -2.56
CA HIS A 94 3.44 5.25 -2.25
C HIS A 94 4.50 4.37 -1.56
N PHE A 95 4.10 3.24 -0.96
CA PHE A 95 5.02 2.35 -0.27
C PHE A 95 5.62 1.27 -1.16
N ILE A 96 5.04 0.98 -2.32
CA ILE A 96 5.48 -0.09 -3.22
C ILE A 96 6.96 0.06 -3.59
N GLY A 97 7.39 1.29 -3.92
CA GLY A 97 8.75 1.59 -4.35
C GLY A 97 9.77 1.78 -3.23
N LEU A 98 9.36 1.67 -1.95
CA LEU A 98 10.30 1.80 -0.84
C LEU A 98 11.12 0.51 -0.70
N GLU A 99 12.43 0.64 -0.55
CA GLU A 99 13.31 -0.49 -0.29
C GLU A 99 13.23 -0.92 1.16
N SER A 100 13.20 -2.23 1.41
CA SER A 100 13.28 -2.85 2.72
C SER A 100 13.96 -4.20 2.62
N GLU A 101 14.48 -4.70 3.74
CA GLU A 101 15.16 -6.00 3.82
C GLU A 101 14.27 -7.17 3.37
N ASP A 102 12.95 -7.06 3.58
CA ASP A 102 11.97 -8.09 3.21
C ASP A 102 10.89 -7.53 2.25
N ASN A 103 11.32 -7.20 1.03
CA ASN A 103 10.44 -6.68 0.00
C ASN A 103 9.31 -7.65 -0.37
N SER A 104 9.59 -8.95 -0.45
CA SER A 104 8.62 -9.95 -0.87
C SER A 104 7.47 -10.07 0.12
N ALA A 105 7.75 -10.22 1.42
CA ALA A 105 6.73 -10.30 2.44
C ALA A 105 5.93 -8.99 2.57
N ARG A 106 6.58 -7.84 2.37
CA ARG A 106 5.91 -6.53 2.36
C ARG A 106 4.94 -6.41 1.20
N LEU A 107 5.34 -6.73 -0.02
CA LEU A 107 4.50 -6.68 -1.20
C LEU A 107 3.34 -7.69 -1.11
N TYR A 108 3.59 -8.87 -0.56
CA TYR A 108 2.54 -9.85 -0.30
C TYR A 108 1.52 -9.34 0.72
N ARG A 109 1.94 -8.65 1.79
CA ARG A 109 1.02 -7.99 2.72
C ARG A 109 0.16 -6.92 2.02
N PHE A 110 0.76 -6.09 1.17
CA PHE A 110 -0.01 -5.10 0.40
C PHE A 110 -1.05 -5.75 -0.50
N TYR A 111 -0.71 -6.86 -1.14
CA TYR A 111 -1.68 -7.66 -1.87
C TYR A 111 -2.86 -8.08 -0.97
N GLN A 112 -2.60 -8.61 0.21
CA GLN A 112 -3.66 -9.02 1.14
C GLN A 112 -4.55 -7.85 1.57
N TYR A 113 -4.02 -6.64 1.68
CA TYR A 113 -4.79 -5.45 2.02
C TYR A 113 -5.62 -4.91 0.85
N LEU A 114 -5.17 -5.12 -0.38
CA LEU A 114 -5.88 -4.70 -1.60
C LEU A 114 -7.02 -5.67 -1.98
N LYS A 115 -6.81 -6.96 -1.79
CA LYS A 115 -7.71 -8.02 -2.24
C LYS A 115 -9.18 -7.83 -1.83
N PRO A 116 -9.53 -7.46 -0.59
CA PRO A 116 -10.92 -7.25 -0.18
C PRO A 116 -11.59 -6.05 -0.86
N ASN A 117 -10.82 -5.15 -1.46
CA ASN A 117 -11.32 -3.94 -2.13
C ASN A 117 -11.64 -4.15 -3.62
N LEU A 118 -11.27 -5.29 -4.17
CA LEU A 118 -11.52 -5.59 -5.58
C LEU A 118 -13.02 -5.83 -5.86
N PRO A 119 -13.73 -6.72 -5.15
CA PRO A 119 -15.16 -6.94 -5.36
C PRO A 119 -16.03 -6.00 -4.50
N CYS A 120 -15.69 -4.70 -4.40
CA CYS A 120 -16.51 -3.79 -3.58
C CYS A 120 -17.57 -3.07 -4.42
N SER A 121 -18.53 -2.41 -3.77
CA SER A 121 -19.64 -1.70 -4.45
C SER A 121 -19.22 -0.35 -5.04
N ASP A 122 -18.05 0.19 -4.65
CA ASP A 122 -17.56 1.48 -5.15
C ASP A 122 -16.57 1.27 -6.30
N PRO A 123 -16.93 1.66 -7.54
CA PRO A 123 -16.07 1.50 -8.72
C PRO A 123 -14.73 2.24 -8.59
N GLN A 124 -14.69 3.39 -7.89
CA GLN A 124 -13.46 4.14 -7.71
C GLN A 124 -12.46 3.38 -6.81
N VAL A 125 -12.97 2.73 -5.76
CA VAL A 125 -12.18 1.87 -4.88
C VAL A 125 -11.65 0.68 -5.66
N MET A 126 -12.52 -0.01 -6.45
CA MET A 126 -12.10 -1.15 -7.28
C MET A 126 -11.01 -0.75 -8.29
N MET A 127 -11.20 0.35 -9.02
CA MET A 127 -10.21 0.84 -9.99
C MET A 127 -8.88 1.19 -9.33
N ALA A 128 -8.90 1.85 -8.16
CA ALA A 128 -7.69 2.19 -7.43
C ALA A 128 -6.97 0.92 -6.93
N ALA A 129 -7.70 -0.03 -6.34
CA ALA A 129 -7.15 -1.28 -5.84
C ALA A 129 -6.53 -2.12 -6.96
N ALA A 130 -7.21 -2.28 -8.09
CA ALA A 130 -6.70 -3.03 -9.24
C ALA A 130 -5.43 -2.39 -9.82
N ARG A 131 -5.41 -1.05 -9.97
CA ARG A 131 -4.22 -0.33 -10.44
C ARG A 131 -3.02 -0.56 -9.53
N VAL A 132 -3.21 -0.45 -8.21
CA VAL A 132 -2.13 -0.63 -7.24
C VAL A 132 -1.70 -2.09 -7.17
N LEU A 133 -2.63 -3.05 -7.33
CA LEU A 133 -2.32 -4.47 -7.48
C LEU A 133 -1.41 -4.74 -8.69
N GLY A 134 -1.70 -4.17 -9.85
CA GLY A 134 -0.83 -4.27 -11.02
C GLY A 134 0.58 -3.72 -10.77
N ARG A 135 0.70 -2.62 -10.02
CA ARG A 135 2.01 -2.09 -9.60
C ARG A 135 2.72 -3.01 -8.61
N VAL A 136 2.01 -3.61 -7.66
CA VAL A 136 2.58 -4.63 -6.75
C VAL A 136 3.15 -5.78 -7.56
N SER A 137 2.42 -6.27 -8.56
CA SER A 137 2.88 -7.36 -9.44
C SER A 137 4.14 -6.99 -10.22
N LYS A 138 4.19 -5.76 -10.76
CA LYS A 138 5.38 -5.26 -11.47
C LYS A 138 6.61 -5.15 -10.56
N HIS A 139 6.45 -4.61 -9.35
CA HIS A 139 7.55 -4.44 -8.40
C HIS A 139 7.93 -5.74 -7.69
N GLY A 140 6.99 -6.68 -7.57
CA GLY A 140 7.24 -8.01 -7.02
C GLY A 140 8.11 -8.86 -7.93
N GLY A 141 7.98 -8.68 -9.25
CA GLY A 141 8.77 -9.38 -10.26
C GLY A 141 8.98 -10.85 -9.89
N HIS A 142 10.20 -11.33 -10.02
CA HIS A 142 10.57 -12.70 -9.64
C HIS A 142 10.40 -13.02 -8.14
N SER A 143 10.34 -12.00 -7.26
CA SER A 143 10.20 -12.21 -5.81
C SER A 143 8.82 -12.68 -5.39
N LEU A 144 7.74 -12.21 -6.06
CA LEU A 144 6.38 -12.72 -5.86
C LEU A 144 6.11 -13.93 -6.77
N GLY A 145 6.98 -14.15 -7.76
CA GLY A 145 6.92 -15.22 -8.73
C GLY A 145 5.87 -15.01 -9.82
N ASP A 146 6.18 -15.48 -11.02
CA ASP A 146 5.26 -15.46 -12.15
C ASP A 146 3.97 -16.22 -11.81
N GLN A 147 4.06 -17.26 -10.96
CA GLN A 147 2.93 -18.02 -10.41
C GLN A 147 1.89 -17.17 -9.68
N PHE A 148 2.32 -16.09 -9.00
CA PHE A 148 1.37 -15.17 -8.35
C PHE A 148 0.47 -14.47 -9.37
N VAL A 149 1.07 -13.96 -10.46
CA VAL A 149 0.31 -13.26 -11.51
C VAL A 149 -0.59 -14.23 -12.25
N GLU A 150 -0.09 -15.41 -12.60
CA GLU A 150 -0.87 -16.47 -13.21
C GLU A 150 -2.07 -16.86 -12.34
N PHE A 151 -1.86 -17.03 -11.04
CA PHE A 151 -2.94 -17.33 -10.10
C PHE A 151 -4.01 -16.23 -10.06
N GLU A 152 -3.61 -14.95 -10.01
CA GLU A 152 -4.55 -13.83 -9.97
C GLU A 152 -5.32 -13.67 -11.29
N VAL A 153 -4.65 -13.91 -12.42
CA VAL A 153 -5.32 -13.90 -13.73
C VAL A 153 -6.30 -15.05 -13.83
N GLN A 154 -5.92 -16.27 -13.43
CA GLN A 154 -6.83 -17.42 -13.45
C GLN A 154 -8.04 -17.18 -12.54
N ARG A 155 -7.83 -16.67 -11.33
CA ARG A 155 -8.91 -16.30 -10.41
C ARG A 155 -9.85 -15.26 -11.02
N ALA A 156 -9.32 -14.28 -11.76
CA ALA A 156 -10.13 -13.28 -12.44
C ALA A 156 -10.94 -13.90 -13.59
N LEU A 157 -10.37 -14.83 -14.35
CA LEU A 157 -11.09 -15.58 -15.41
C LEU A 157 -12.22 -16.43 -14.81
N ASP A 158 -11.98 -17.09 -13.69
CA ASP A 158 -12.99 -17.88 -12.97
C ASP A 158 -14.17 -16.99 -12.52
N PHE A 159 -13.89 -15.77 -12.05
CA PHE A 159 -14.93 -14.78 -11.74
C PHE A 159 -15.74 -14.36 -12.96
N LEU A 160 -15.11 -14.21 -14.12
CA LEU A 160 -15.84 -13.87 -15.35
C LEU A 160 -16.78 -15.00 -15.80
N GLN A 161 -16.42 -16.25 -15.54
CA GLN A 161 -17.19 -17.42 -15.95
C GLN A 161 -18.31 -17.78 -14.96
N GLY A 162 -18.04 -17.71 -13.64
CA GLY A 162 -18.91 -18.24 -12.60
C GLY A 162 -19.63 -17.20 -11.74
N GLU A 163 -19.13 -15.97 -11.71
CA GLU A 163 -19.66 -14.95 -10.81
C GLU A 163 -20.92 -14.30 -11.37
N ARG A 164 -22.00 -14.31 -10.59
CA ARG A 164 -23.26 -13.64 -10.93
C ARG A 164 -23.28 -12.17 -10.52
N ASN A 165 -22.40 -11.78 -9.58
CA ASN A 165 -22.31 -10.41 -9.09
C ASN A 165 -21.55 -9.53 -10.11
N GLU A 166 -22.17 -8.45 -10.54
CA GLU A 166 -21.58 -7.50 -11.49
C GLU A 166 -20.27 -6.89 -10.98
N ASN A 167 -20.18 -6.60 -9.67
CA ASN A 167 -18.95 -6.07 -9.07
C ASN A 167 -17.80 -7.07 -9.16
N GLY A 168 -18.05 -8.37 -8.95
CA GLY A 168 -17.06 -9.42 -9.12
C GLY A 168 -16.53 -9.50 -10.55
N ARG A 169 -17.45 -9.46 -11.55
CA ARG A 169 -17.07 -9.45 -12.98
C ARG A 169 -16.32 -8.18 -13.36
N TYR A 170 -16.74 -7.03 -12.86
CA TYR A 170 -16.04 -5.77 -13.10
C TYR A 170 -14.64 -5.77 -12.50
N ALA A 171 -14.49 -6.25 -11.26
CA ALA A 171 -13.20 -6.41 -10.62
C ALA A 171 -12.29 -7.33 -11.44
N ALA A 172 -12.79 -8.44 -11.96
CA ALA A 172 -12.02 -9.37 -12.79
C ALA A 172 -11.47 -8.70 -14.05
N VAL A 173 -12.31 -7.93 -14.77
CA VAL A 173 -11.85 -7.15 -15.94
C VAL A 173 -10.75 -6.16 -15.56
N LEU A 174 -10.90 -5.47 -14.42
CA LEU A 174 -9.90 -4.51 -13.95
C LEU A 174 -8.57 -5.22 -13.59
N ILE A 175 -8.61 -6.38 -12.94
CA ILE A 175 -7.42 -7.18 -12.61
C ILE A 175 -6.68 -7.57 -13.88
N ILE A 176 -7.36 -8.20 -14.85
CA ILE A 176 -6.75 -8.63 -16.10
C ILE A 176 -6.13 -7.44 -16.84
N LYS A 177 -6.86 -6.33 -16.95
CA LYS A 177 -6.37 -5.10 -17.57
C LYS A 177 -5.07 -4.61 -16.95
N GLU A 178 -5.02 -4.52 -15.62
CA GLU A 178 -3.86 -3.98 -14.93
C GLU A 178 -2.69 -4.98 -14.91
N MET A 179 -2.94 -6.29 -14.87
CA MET A 179 -1.90 -7.31 -15.04
C MET A 179 -1.29 -7.23 -16.45
N ALA A 180 -2.11 -7.23 -17.51
CA ALA A 180 -1.62 -7.10 -18.89
C ALA A 180 -0.81 -5.82 -19.11
N ARG A 181 -1.17 -4.73 -18.44
CA ARG A 181 -0.46 -3.45 -18.52
C ARG A 181 0.90 -3.45 -17.81
N ASN A 182 0.99 -4.09 -16.65
CA ASN A 182 2.16 -4.01 -15.77
C ASN A 182 3.14 -5.17 -15.95
N VAL A 183 2.67 -6.33 -16.39
CA VAL A 183 3.47 -7.56 -16.61
C VAL A 183 3.13 -8.19 -17.97
N PRO A 184 3.30 -7.44 -19.08
CA PRO A 184 2.84 -7.85 -20.40
C PRO A 184 3.49 -9.15 -20.90
N TYR A 185 4.69 -9.48 -20.44
CA TYR A 185 5.44 -10.66 -20.85
C TYR A 185 4.77 -12.00 -20.47
N LEU A 186 3.78 -11.97 -19.55
CA LEU A 186 3.00 -13.16 -19.16
C LEU A 186 1.74 -13.38 -20.02
N PHE A 187 1.47 -12.51 -21.00
CA PHE A 187 0.29 -12.56 -21.87
C PHE A 187 0.65 -12.85 -23.34
N HIS A 188 1.85 -13.41 -23.59
CA HIS A 188 2.33 -13.77 -24.93
C HIS A 188 2.26 -15.26 -25.16
#